data_22fdba5f89c6684f5cf1592858d0f7e3
#
_entry.id   22fdba5f89c6684f5cf1592858d0f7e3
#
_cell.length_a   1.000
_cell.length_b   1.000
_cell.length_c   1.000
_cell.angle_alpha   90.00
_cell.angle_beta   90.00
_cell.angle_gamma   90.00
#
_symmetry.space_group_name_H-M   'P 1'
#
loop_
_entity.id
_entity.type
_entity.pdbx_description
1 polymer ?
#
loop_
_entity_poly.entity_id
_entity_poly.type
_entity_poly.pdbx_seq_one_letter_code
_entity_poly.pdbx_strand_id
1 'polypeptide(L)'
;MMSTAPAPLLDRHQAPAPLASLPPGAWRGVQGLLTDIDDTLTRDGAIEPVALAALHGLRAAGVPVVAITGRPLGWCRELTAQWPVAAVVAENGAVALLRDPATGAVGTEYVQDAATRARNARHLAAVSARIVAEVPGAMPARDSAGRETDIAIDHAEFATLDEARVARVVALMRAEGLVASVSSIHVNGWIGTHDKASGADWMLQRLFGQRLPGDAGRWVFVGDSPNDEALFARLPHTVGVANLLRFGATLRHWPAWLAASERGQGFAEVAVALLAQRRAAAA
;
A
#
# COMPACT_ATOMS: atom_id res chain seq x y z
N MET A 1 20.16 -13.02 -18.39
CA MET A 1 19.50 -12.75 -17.10
C MET A 1 20.45 -11.89 -16.28
N MET A 2 20.28 -10.58 -16.28
CA MET A 2 21.04 -9.70 -15.38
C MET A 2 20.29 -9.65 -14.06
N SER A 3 20.86 -10.25 -13.02
CA SER A 3 20.41 -10.08 -11.63
C SER A 3 20.67 -8.62 -11.25
N THR A 4 19.65 -7.78 -11.28
CA THR A 4 19.73 -6.43 -10.71
C THR A 4 19.70 -6.58 -9.20
N ALA A 5 20.82 -6.31 -8.54
CA ALA A 5 20.87 -6.19 -7.10
C ALA A 5 19.79 -5.17 -6.64
N PRO A 6 19.09 -5.44 -5.53
CA PRO A 6 18.14 -4.47 -4.99
C PRO A 6 18.86 -3.16 -4.69
N ALA A 7 18.23 -2.04 -5.02
CA ALA A 7 18.78 -0.73 -4.71
C ALA A 7 19.03 -0.58 -3.21
N PRO A 8 20.03 0.21 -2.82
CA PRO A 8 20.29 0.49 -1.42
C PRO A 8 19.07 1.17 -0.81
N LEU A 9 18.63 0.67 0.36
CA LEU A 9 17.55 1.27 1.14
C LEU A 9 18.00 2.64 1.65
N LEU A 10 17.07 3.59 1.66
CA LEU A 10 17.30 4.91 2.26
C LEU A 10 17.31 4.75 3.78
N ASP A 11 18.39 5.18 4.41
CA ASP A 11 18.55 5.12 5.87
C ASP A 11 17.77 6.28 6.52
N ARG A 12 16.59 5.99 7.06
CA ARG A 12 15.69 6.96 7.70
C ARG A 12 15.24 6.47 9.07
N HIS A 13 16.18 6.54 10.03
CA HIS A 13 15.89 6.25 11.44
C HIS A 13 15.42 7.49 12.22
N GLN A 14 15.34 8.66 11.58
CA GLN A 14 14.90 9.91 12.21
C GLN A 14 13.41 10.13 12.03
N ALA A 15 12.78 10.78 13.00
CA ALA A 15 11.40 11.21 12.92
C ALA A 15 11.17 12.07 11.65
N PRO A 16 10.04 11.92 10.95
CA PRO A 16 9.76 12.65 9.72
C PRO A 16 9.61 14.14 9.97
N ALA A 17 10.03 14.96 9.00
CA ALA A 17 9.78 16.39 9.04
C ALA A 17 8.28 16.69 8.80
N PRO A 18 7.71 17.75 9.37
CA PRO A 18 6.36 18.18 9.06
C PRO A 18 6.20 18.44 7.55
N LEU A 19 5.11 17.96 6.92
CA LEU A 19 4.84 18.20 5.50
C LEU A 19 4.78 19.71 5.18
N ALA A 20 4.31 20.53 6.11
CA ALA A 20 4.28 21.99 5.98
C ALA A 20 5.69 22.63 5.81
N SER A 21 6.75 21.92 6.16
CA SER A 21 8.14 22.35 5.95
C SER A 21 8.72 21.93 4.60
N LEU A 22 7.91 21.34 3.70
CA LEU A 22 8.36 20.91 2.38
C LEU A 22 8.92 22.09 1.59
N PRO A 23 10.21 22.04 1.18
CA PRO A 23 10.83 23.17 0.48
C PRO A 23 10.14 23.46 -0.86
N PRO A 24 10.07 24.72 -1.28
CA PRO A 24 9.59 25.09 -2.61
C PRO A 24 10.40 24.35 -3.70
N GLY A 25 9.71 23.72 -4.64
CA GLY A 25 10.34 22.98 -5.75
C GLY A 25 10.85 21.58 -5.39
N ALA A 26 10.72 21.12 -4.15
CA ALA A 26 11.16 19.75 -3.74
C ALA A 26 10.50 18.65 -4.57
N TRP A 27 9.27 18.85 -5.03
CA TRP A 27 8.51 17.90 -5.85
C TRP A 27 8.32 18.37 -7.30
N ARG A 28 9.15 19.28 -7.79
CA ARG A 28 9.04 19.82 -9.18
C ARG A 28 9.03 18.73 -10.25
N GLY A 29 9.82 17.65 -10.05
CA GLY A 29 9.94 16.52 -10.99
C GLY A 29 8.91 15.42 -10.78
N VAL A 30 8.03 15.53 -9.77
CA VAL A 30 7.05 14.50 -9.46
C VAL A 30 5.96 14.44 -10.54
N GLN A 31 5.71 13.24 -11.05
CA GLN A 31 4.77 12.95 -12.12
C GLN A 31 3.49 12.28 -11.62
N GLY A 32 3.57 11.49 -10.56
CA GLY A 32 2.44 10.75 -10.03
C GLY A 32 2.53 10.46 -8.54
N LEU A 33 1.50 9.81 -8.03
CA LEU A 33 1.34 9.49 -6.63
C LEU A 33 1.03 8.01 -6.45
N LEU A 34 1.70 7.38 -5.49
CA LEU A 34 1.42 6.05 -4.97
C LEU A 34 0.79 6.21 -3.59
N THR A 35 -0.22 5.43 -3.25
CA THR A 35 -0.89 5.55 -1.95
C THR A 35 -1.31 4.19 -1.41
N ASP A 36 -1.20 4.00 -0.10
CA ASP A 36 -1.97 2.99 0.60
C ASP A 36 -3.47 3.37 0.63
N ILE A 37 -4.33 2.47 1.06
CA ILE A 37 -5.79 2.66 1.11
C ILE A 37 -6.31 2.76 2.55
N ASP A 38 -6.16 1.68 3.33
CA ASP A 38 -6.76 1.60 4.66
C ASP A 38 -6.11 2.58 5.63
N ASP A 39 -6.91 3.37 6.35
CA ASP A 39 -6.42 4.39 7.26
C ASP A 39 -5.48 5.44 6.61
N THR A 40 -5.39 5.43 5.26
CA THR A 40 -4.71 6.47 4.46
C THR A 40 -5.70 7.27 3.62
N LEU A 41 -6.58 6.59 2.86
CA LEU A 41 -7.69 7.19 2.11
C LEU A 41 -9.03 7.00 2.80
N THR A 42 -9.12 5.93 3.60
CA THR A 42 -10.35 5.47 4.22
C THR A 42 -10.35 5.69 5.73
N ARG A 43 -11.56 5.73 6.28
CA ARG A 43 -11.88 5.60 7.69
C ARG A 43 -12.92 4.50 7.84
N ASP A 44 -12.63 3.51 8.68
CA ASP A 44 -13.53 2.38 8.93
C ASP A 44 -13.97 1.67 7.63
N GLY A 45 -13.03 1.47 6.70
CA GLY A 45 -13.24 0.82 5.41
C GLY A 45 -13.92 1.67 4.33
N ALA A 46 -14.40 2.88 4.64
CA ALA A 46 -15.05 3.79 3.69
C ALA A 46 -14.10 4.94 3.29
N ILE A 47 -14.07 5.30 2.00
CA ILE A 47 -13.28 6.46 1.56
C ILE A 47 -13.84 7.75 2.17
N GLU A 48 -12.96 8.58 2.72
CA GLU A 48 -13.38 9.89 3.21
C GLU A 48 -13.67 10.84 2.02
N PRO A 49 -14.77 11.62 2.06
CA PRO A 49 -15.12 12.53 0.95
C PRO A 49 -14.00 13.48 0.54
N VAL A 50 -13.18 13.92 1.50
CA VAL A 50 -12.02 14.80 1.25
C VAL A 50 -10.94 14.08 0.45
N ALA A 51 -10.68 12.80 0.73
CA ALA A 51 -9.73 11.98 -0.02
C ALA A 51 -10.22 11.73 -1.45
N LEU A 52 -11.50 11.43 -1.61
CA LEU A 52 -12.10 11.24 -2.93
C LEU A 52 -12.04 12.52 -3.76
N ALA A 53 -12.32 13.69 -3.17
CA ALA A 53 -12.19 14.98 -3.82
C ALA A 53 -10.73 15.27 -4.22
N ALA A 54 -9.76 14.93 -3.36
CA ALA A 54 -8.34 15.06 -3.66
C ALA A 54 -7.90 14.16 -4.83
N LEU A 55 -8.38 12.91 -4.90
CA LEU A 55 -8.14 12.01 -6.04
C LEU A 55 -8.69 12.60 -7.35
N HIS A 56 -9.90 13.17 -7.32
CA HIS A 56 -10.47 13.86 -8.49
C HIS A 56 -9.64 15.09 -8.89
N GLY A 57 -9.15 15.85 -7.92
CA GLY A 57 -8.27 17.01 -8.16
C GLY A 57 -6.95 16.60 -8.82
N LEU A 58 -6.31 15.53 -8.35
CA LEU A 58 -5.10 14.97 -8.94
C LEU A 58 -5.34 14.51 -10.38
N ARG A 59 -6.41 13.76 -10.63
CA ARG A 59 -6.79 13.32 -11.98
C ARG A 59 -7.02 14.50 -12.93
N ALA A 60 -7.75 15.51 -12.49
CA ALA A 60 -8.03 16.73 -13.28
C ALA A 60 -6.74 17.49 -13.63
N ALA A 61 -5.72 17.43 -12.77
CA ALA A 61 -4.39 17.99 -13.00
C ALA A 61 -3.43 17.08 -13.80
N GLY A 62 -3.90 15.94 -14.30
CA GLY A 62 -3.10 14.98 -15.04
C GLY A 62 -2.06 14.24 -14.17
N VAL A 63 -2.32 14.10 -12.87
CA VAL A 63 -1.46 13.37 -11.94
C VAL A 63 -2.04 11.98 -11.74
N PRO A 64 -1.42 10.92 -12.30
CA PRO A 64 -1.89 9.55 -12.08
C PRO A 64 -1.69 9.13 -10.62
N VAL A 65 -2.65 8.37 -10.11
CA VAL A 65 -2.57 7.74 -8.80
C VAL A 65 -2.63 6.23 -8.95
N VAL A 66 -1.70 5.52 -8.32
CA VAL A 66 -1.75 4.06 -8.17
C VAL A 66 -1.94 3.75 -6.69
N ALA A 67 -3.03 3.08 -6.35
CA ALA A 67 -3.30 2.63 -5.00
C ALA A 67 -2.69 1.23 -4.78
N ILE A 68 -2.15 0.98 -3.57
CA ILE A 68 -1.45 -0.27 -3.23
C ILE A 68 -1.91 -0.70 -1.84
N THR A 69 -2.51 -1.87 -1.73
CA THR A 69 -3.17 -2.29 -0.50
C THR A 69 -3.00 -3.77 -0.17
N GLY A 70 -3.18 -4.13 1.09
CA GLY A 70 -3.37 -5.52 1.54
C GLY A 70 -4.82 -6.02 1.42
N ARG A 71 -5.76 -5.19 0.96
CA ARG A 71 -7.15 -5.61 0.73
C ARG A 71 -7.25 -6.66 -0.38
N PRO A 72 -8.28 -7.52 -0.33
CA PRO A 72 -8.49 -8.56 -1.33
C PRO A 72 -8.91 -8.00 -2.69
N LEU A 73 -8.58 -8.74 -3.74
CA LEU A 73 -8.98 -8.43 -5.10
C LEU A 73 -10.48 -8.17 -5.24
N GLY A 74 -11.31 -8.97 -4.57
CA GLY A 74 -12.78 -8.84 -4.63
C GLY A 74 -13.26 -7.45 -4.18
N TRP A 75 -12.72 -6.96 -3.06
CA TRP A 75 -13.03 -5.63 -2.55
C TRP A 75 -12.50 -4.51 -3.47
N CYS A 76 -11.29 -4.69 -4.00
CA CYS A 76 -10.65 -3.70 -4.87
C CYS A 76 -11.36 -3.51 -6.21
N ARG A 77 -12.14 -4.49 -6.70
CA ARG A 77 -12.89 -4.37 -7.97
C ARG A 77 -13.89 -3.22 -7.95
N GLU A 78 -14.65 -3.09 -6.88
CA GLU A 78 -15.62 -1.99 -6.73
C GLU A 78 -14.93 -0.64 -6.66
N LEU A 79 -13.84 -0.53 -5.91
CA LEU A 79 -13.06 0.70 -5.80
C LEU A 79 -12.49 1.14 -7.15
N THR A 80 -11.86 0.20 -7.86
CA THR A 80 -11.25 0.52 -9.17
C THR A 80 -12.30 1.00 -10.16
N ALA A 81 -13.55 0.55 -10.04
CA ALA A 81 -14.64 1.04 -10.88
C ALA A 81 -15.08 2.48 -10.51
N GLN A 82 -15.01 2.85 -9.23
CA GLN A 82 -15.57 4.11 -8.70
C GLN A 82 -14.51 5.22 -8.53
N TRP A 83 -13.29 4.86 -8.14
CA TRP A 83 -12.27 5.86 -7.81
C TRP A 83 -11.46 6.29 -9.04
N PRO A 84 -11.03 7.55 -9.11
CA PRO A 84 -10.27 8.07 -10.25
C PRO A 84 -8.78 7.71 -10.16
N VAL A 85 -8.47 6.42 -9.98
CA VAL A 85 -7.11 5.86 -9.93
C VAL A 85 -6.73 5.18 -11.25
N ALA A 86 -5.46 5.15 -11.59
CA ALA A 86 -4.93 4.48 -12.79
C ALA A 86 -4.92 2.95 -12.62
N ALA A 87 -4.56 2.50 -11.42
CA ALA A 87 -4.58 1.09 -11.04
C ALA A 87 -4.74 0.94 -9.53
N VAL A 88 -5.18 -0.26 -9.12
CA VAL A 88 -5.12 -0.73 -7.73
C VAL A 88 -4.29 -2.01 -7.69
N VAL A 89 -3.23 -2.01 -6.91
CA VAL A 89 -2.43 -3.20 -6.59
C VAL A 89 -2.95 -3.76 -5.28
N ALA A 90 -3.51 -4.96 -5.34
CA ALA A 90 -4.15 -5.63 -4.22
C ALA A 90 -3.26 -6.75 -3.64
N GLU A 91 -3.68 -7.29 -2.48
CA GLU A 91 -3.07 -8.45 -1.84
C GLU A 91 -1.53 -8.31 -1.74
N ASN A 92 -1.10 -7.15 -1.20
CA ASN A 92 0.30 -6.82 -0.95
C ASN A 92 1.25 -6.91 -2.16
N GLY A 93 0.73 -6.65 -3.37
CA GLY A 93 1.55 -6.63 -4.59
C GLY A 93 1.38 -7.83 -5.51
N ALA A 94 0.47 -8.75 -5.21
CA ALA A 94 0.29 -10.00 -5.94
C ALA A 94 -0.59 -9.88 -7.20
N VAL A 95 -1.53 -8.97 -7.18
CA VAL A 95 -2.55 -8.81 -8.22
C VAL A 95 -2.85 -7.33 -8.45
N ALA A 96 -3.11 -6.95 -9.69
CA ALA A 96 -3.45 -5.59 -10.04
C ALA A 96 -4.75 -5.51 -10.84
N LEU A 97 -5.52 -4.48 -10.57
CA LEU A 97 -6.67 -4.03 -11.34
C LEU A 97 -6.28 -2.77 -12.10
N LEU A 98 -6.32 -2.82 -13.41
CA LEU A 98 -5.92 -1.74 -14.29
C LEU A 98 -7.13 -1.21 -15.06
N ARG A 99 -7.30 0.10 -15.04
CA ARG A 99 -8.34 0.74 -15.84
C ARG A 99 -7.78 1.08 -17.23
N ASP A 100 -8.42 0.58 -18.25
CA ASP A 100 -8.16 1.01 -19.64
C ASP A 100 -8.61 2.47 -19.80
N PRO A 101 -7.73 3.39 -20.14
CA PRO A 101 -8.05 4.81 -20.24
C PRO A 101 -9.02 5.14 -21.39
N ALA A 102 -9.09 4.32 -22.44
CA ALA A 102 -9.94 4.55 -23.61
C ALA A 102 -11.36 4.02 -23.41
N THR A 103 -11.51 2.84 -22.78
CA THR A 103 -12.80 2.17 -22.63
C THR A 103 -13.37 2.27 -21.22
N GLY A 104 -12.54 2.57 -20.21
CA GLY A 104 -12.89 2.51 -18.80
C GLY A 104 -13.00 1.09 -18.23
N ALA A 105 -12.79 0.07 -19.05
CA ALA A 105 -12.83 -1.32 -18.62
C ALA A 105 -11.72 -1.63 -17.60
N VAL A 106 -12.01 -2.49 -16.63
CA VAL A 106 -11.06 -2.90 -15.59
C VAL A 106 -10.58 -4.32 -15.89
N GLY A 107 -9.29 -4.44 -16.24
CA GLY A 107 -8.59 -5.70 -16.41
C GLY A 107 -7.93 -6.17 -15.10
N THR A 108 -7.63 -7.46 -15.02
CA THR A 108 -6.92 -8.06 -13.87
C THR A 108 -5.64 -8.73 -14.35
N GLU A 109 -4.51 -8.40 -13.71
CA GLU A 109 -3.21 -9.01 -13.97
C GLU A 109 -2.62 -9.57 -12.66
N TYR A 110 -1.85 -10.67 -12.73
CA TYR A 110 -1.27 -11.35 -11.56
C TYR A 110 0.24 -11.50 -11.73
N VAL A 111 0.96 -11.39 -10.62
CA VAL A 111 2.41 -11.66 -10.58
C VAL A 111 2.69 -13.16 -10.76
N GLN A 112 1.87 -14.02 -10.16
CA GLN A 112 1.99 -15.49 -10.25
C GLN A 112 1.04 -16.06 -11.29
N ASP A 113 1.48 -17.12 -11.98
CA ASP A 113 0.63 -17.90 -12.89
C ASP A 113 -0.49 -18.65 -12.16
N ALA A 114 -1.52 -19.07 -12.88
CA ALA A 114 -2.71 -19.72 -12.31
C ALA A 114 -2.38 -21.04 -11.59
N ALA A 115 -1.43 -21.83 -12.10
CA ALA A 115 -1.06 -23.11 -11.49
C ALA A 115 -0.35 -22.89 -10.14
N THR A 116 0.51 -21.90 -10.07
CA THR A 116 1.18 -21.47 -8.82
C THR A 116 0.17 -20.99 -7.80
N ARG A 117 -0.77 -20.11 -8.19
CA ARG A 117 -1.84 -19.62 -7.30
C ARG A 117 -2.69 -20.78 -6.75
N ALA A 118 -3.09 -21.72 -7.61
CA ALA A 118 -3.89 -22.87 -7.20
C ALA A 118 -3.16 -23.81 -6.21
N ARG A 119 -1.84 -23.98 -6.36
CA ARG A 119 -1.03 -24.71 -5.36
C ARG A 119 -0.96 -23.96 -4.04
N ASN A 120 -0.68 -22.67 -4.08
CA ASN A 120 -0.53 -21.84 -2.89
C ASN A 120 -1.83 -21.72 -2.10
N ALA A 121 -3.00 -21.60 -2.76
CA ALA A 121 -4.29 -21.46 -2.12
C ALA A 121 -4.60 -22.58 -1.09
N ARG A 122 -4.24 -23.82 -1.40
CA ARG A 122 -4.44 -24.95 -0.47
C ARG A 122 -3.57 -24.83 0.78
N HIS A 123 -2.32 -24.42 0.62
CA HIS A 123 -1.41 -24.23 1.76
C HIS A 123 -1.84 -23.03 2.61
N LEU A 124 -2.18 -21.92 1.98
CA LEU A 124 -2.70 -20.72 2.64
C LEU A 124 -3.94 -21.03 3.49
N ALA A 125 -4.90 -21.80 2.95
CA ALA A 125 -6.09 -22.21 3.68
C ALA A 125 -5.75 -23.06 4.91
N ALA A 126 -4.81 -24.00 4.79
CA ALA A 126 -4.36 -24.83 5.91
C ALA A 126 -3.68 -24.00 7.00
N VAL A 127 -2.83 -23.02 6.62
CA VAL A 127 -2.17 -22.11 7.56
C VAL A 127 -3.19 -21.24 8.28
N SER A 128 -4.19 -20.68 7.57
CA SER A 128 -5.26 -19.91 8.18
C SER A 128 -6.04 -20.71 9.21
N ALA A 129 -6.44 -21.95 8.88
CA ALA A 129 -7.14 -22.82 9.79
C ALA A 129 -6.29 -23.18 11.04
N ARG A 130 -5.00 -23.41 10.86
CA ARG A 130 -4.05 -23.64 11.97
C ARG A 130 -3.95 -22.43 12.90
N ILE A 131 -3.84 -21.22 12.36
CA ILE A 131 -3.76 -20.00 13.16
C ILE A 131 -5.01 -19.84 14.02
N VAL A 132 -6.21 -20.04 13.43
CA VAL A 132 -7.48 -19.97 14.17
C VAL A 132 -7.55 -21.00 15.30
N ALA A 133 -7.00 -22.19 15.10
CA ALA A 133 -6.98 -23.26 16.12
C ALA A 133 -5.96 -22.99 17.24
N GLU A 134 -4.80 -22.39 16.93
CA GLU A 134 -3.69 -22.22 17.90
C GLU A 134 -3.68 -20.85 18.61
N VAL A 135 -4.32 -19.82 18.05
CA VAL A 135 -4.30 -18.45 18.60
C VAL A 135 -5.69 -18.07 19.08
N PRO A 136 -5.94 -18.02 20.40
CA PRO A 136 -7.25 -17.68 20.94
C PRO A 136 -7.71 -16.29 20.48
N GLY A 137 -8.90 -16.21 19.91
CA GLY A 137 -9.50 -14.96 19.40
C GLY A 137 -9.06 -14.58 17.99
N ALA A 138 -8.11 -15.31 17.37
CA ALA A 138 -7.78 -15.09 15.97
C ALA A 138 -8.94 -15.54 15.07
N MET A 139 -9.27 -14.72 14.09
CA MET A 139 -10.27 -15.02 13.06
C MET A 139 -9.80 -14.51 11.70
N PRO A 140 -10.18 -15.20 10.60
CA PRO A 140 -9.94 -14.65 9.28
C PRO A 140 -10.65 -13.31 9.12
N ALA A 141 -10.05 -12.40 8.37
CA ALA A 141 -10.69 -11.15 8.01
C ALA A 141 -12.03 -11.42 7.30
N ARG A 142 -13.03 -10.58 7.52
CA ARG A 142 -14.39 -10.77 6.96
C ARG A 142 -14.41 -10.73 5.44
N ASP A 143 -13.44 -10.08 4.82
CA ASP A 143 -13.24 -9.99 3.38
C ASP A 143 -12.46 -11.17 2.77
N SER A 144 -12.13 -12.21 3.56
CA SER A 144 -11.30 -13.34 3.13
C SER A 144 -11.85 -14.08 1.90
N ALA A 145 -13.16 -14.11 1.68
CA ALA A 145 -13.77 -14.74 0.52
C ALA A 145 -13.36 -14.08 -0.83
N GLY A 146 -12.90 -12.84 -0.79
CA GLY A 146 -12.43 -12.11 -1.97
C GLY A 146 -10.93 -12.22 -2.24
N ARG A 147 -10.17 -13.00 -1.42
CA ARG A 147 -8.72 -13.16 -1.54
C ARG A 147 -8.36 -14.34 -2.44
N GLU A 148 -7.35 -14.14 -3.29
CA GLU A 148 -6.88 -15.16 -4.24
C GLU A 148 -5.43 -15.58 -4.02
N THR A 149 -4.60 -14.74 -3.39
CA THR A 149 -3.15 -14.95 -3.33
C THR A 149 -2.56 -14.83 -1.93
N ASP A 150 -3.34 -14.35 -0.95
CA ASP A 150 -2.92 -14.21 0.44
C ASP A 150 -4.00 -14.71 1.42
N ILE A 151 -3.66 -14.69 2.71
CA ILE A 151 -4.61 -14.80 3.83
C ILE A 151 -4.48 -13.58 4.71
N ALA A 152 -5.58 -13.22 5.39
CA ALA A 152 -5.59 -12.15 6.37
C ALA A 152 -6.25 -12.61 7.67
N ILE A 153 -5.58 -12.33 8.79
CA ILE A 153 -6.11 -12.51 10.14
C ILE A 153 -6.45 -11.13 10.68
N ASP A 154 -7.68 -10.94 11.09
CA ASP A 154 -8.15 -9.70 11.69
C ASP A 154 -7.53 -9.50 13.07
N HIS A 155 -6.99 -8.32 13.32
CA HIS A 155 -6.45 -7.97 14.64
C HIS A 155 -6.97 -6.65 15.20
N ALA A 156 -7.56 -5.79 14.35
CA ALA A 156 -8.00 -4.45 14.77
C ALA A 156 -9.17 -3.86 13.97
N GLU A 157 -9.82 -4.63 13.07
CA GLU A 157 -11.00 -4.15 12.34
C GLU A 157 -12.30 -4.56 13.04
N PHE A 158 -12.51 -5.85 13.27
CA PHE A 158 -13.68 -6.42 13.95
C PHE A 158 -13.29 -7.32 15.13
N ALA A 159 -12.02 -7.74 15.17
CA ALA A 159 -11.41 -8.43 16.29
C ALA A 159 -10.36 -7.52 16.95
N THR A 160 -10.03 -7.82 18.20
CA THR A 160 -8.92 -7.16 18.89
C THR A 160 -7.95 -8.23 19.39
N LEU A 161 -6.76 -8.29 18.81
CA LEU A 161 -5.66 -9.11 19.29
C LEU A 161 -4.61 -8.21 19.93
N ASP A 162 -4.12 -8.64 21.09
CA ASP A 162 -2.98 -8.00 21.73
C ASP A 162 -1.67 -8.25 20.94
N GLU A 163 -0.63 -7.51 21.25
CA GLU A 163 0.67 -7.60 20.58
C GLU A 163 1.27 -9.01 20.62
N ALA A 164 1.08 -9.75 21.73
CA ALA A 164 1.61 -11.10 21.87
C ALA A 164 0.92 -12.09 20.91
N ARG A 165 -0.40 -11.96 20.73
CA ARG A 165 -1.18 -12.77 19.79
C ARG A 165 -0.86 -12.41 18.35
N VAL A 166 -0.74 -11.11 18.03
CA VAL A 166 -0.29 -10.65 16.71
C VAL A 166 1.09 -11.23 16.40
N ALA A 167 2.05 -11.14 17.32
CA ALA A 167 3.37 -11.75 17.16
C ALA A 167 3.31 -13.27 16.94
N ARG A 168 2.41 -13.97 17.64
CA ARG A 168 2.19 -15.42 17.48
C ARG A 168 1.65 -15.73 16.08
N VAL A 169 0.67 -14.96 15.57
CA VAL A 169 0.15 -15.10 14.19
C VAL A 169 1.28 -14.96 13.18
N VAL A 170 2.08 -13.89 13.28
CA VAL A 170 3.24 -13.66 12.41
C VAL A 170 4.23 -14.81 12.47
N ALA A 171 4.53 -15.33 13.67
CA ALA A 171 5.46 -16.45 13.86
C ALA A 171 4.94 -17.73 13.20
N LEU A 172 3.64 -18.04 13.31
CA LEU A 172 3.01 -19.20 12.66
C LEU A 172 3.07 -19.07 11.14
N MET A 173 2.71 -17.92 10.57
CA MET A 173 2.82 -17.67 9.13
C MET A 173 4.24 -17.90 8.63
N ARG A 174 5.24 -17.34 9.31
CA ARG A 174 6.65 -17.50 8.93
C ARG A 174 7.16 -18.94 9.07
N ALA A 175 6.73 -19.65 10.10
CA ALA A 175 7.08 -21.05 10.30
C ALA A 175 6.55 -21.97 9.17
N GLU A 176 5.44 -21.57 8.55
CA GLU A 176 4.86 -22.24 7.38
C GLU A 176 5.41 -21.72 6.03
N GLY A 177 6.46 -20.90 6.06
CA GLY A 177 7.12 -20.37 4.86
C GLY A 177 6.41 -19.20 4.20
N LEU A 178 5.46 -18.56 4.87
CA LEU A 178 4.80 -17.36 4.37
C LEU A 178 5.64 -16.11 4.70
N VAL A 179 5.59 -15.14 3.80
CA VAL A 179 5.86 -13.74 4.16
C VAL A 179 4.70 -13.26 5.02
N ALA A 180 4.98 -12.56 6.11
CA ALA A 180 3.97 -12.02 7.01
C ALA A 180 4.18 -10.51 7.22
N SER A 181 3.12 -9.73 7.08
CA SER A 181 3.10 -8.28 7.25
C SER A 181 1.91 -7.84 8.10
N VAL A 182 2.15 -6.85 8.94
CA VAL A 182 1.11 -6.26 9.82
C VAL A 182 0.71 -4.90 9.25
N SER A 183 -0.58 -4.76 8.91
CA SER A 183 -1.19 -3.48 8.53
C SER A 183 -1.88 -2.84 9.73
N SER A 184 -2.60 -1.75 9.50
CA SER A 184 -3.40 -1.09 10.54
C SER A 184 -4.52 -1.97 11.11
N ILE A 185 -5.01 -2.94 10.32
CA ILE A 185 -6.19 -3.76 10.66
C ILE A 185 -5.95 -5.27 10.59
N HIS A 186 -5.05 -5.75 9.74
CA HIS A 186 -4.85 -7.18 9.48
C HIS A 186 -3.39 -7.62 9.61
N VAL A 187 -3.18 -8.90 9.94
CA VAL A 187 -1.93 -9.62 9.69
C VAL A 187 -2.11 -10.39 8.41
N ASN A 188 -1.41 -9.98 7.35
CA ASN A 188 -1.45 -10.63 6.04
C ASN A 188 -0.32 -11.64 5.89
N GLY A 189 -0.61 -12.77 5.21
CA GLY A 189 0.37 -13.82 4.92
C GLY A 189 0.25 -14.33 3.50
N TRP A 190 1.37 -14.42 2.76
CA TRP A 190 1.39 -14.89 1.38
C TRP A 190 2.65 -15.69 1.04
N ILE A 191 2.60 -16.40 -0.10
CA ILE A 191 3.72 -17.19 -0.62
C ILE A 191 4.29 -16.50 -1.86
N GLY A 192 5.56 -16.13 -1.80
CA GLY A 192 6.26 -15.45 -2.89
C GLY A 192 7.18 -14.35 -2.39
N THR A 193 7.81 -13.64 -3.32
CA THR A 193 8.78 -12.57 -3.02
C THR A 193 8.21 -11.17 -3.26
N HIS A 194 6.94 -11.09 -3.65
CA HIS A 194 6.29 -9.80 -3.86
C HIS A 194 6.00 -9.11 -2.52
N ASP A 195 5.94 -7.80 -2.60
CA ASP A 195 5.56 -6.87 -1.53
C ASP A 195 4.92 -5.62 -2.14
N LYS A 196 4.45 -4.68 -1.33
CA LYS A 196 3.89 -3.41 -1.82
C LYS A 196 4.85 -2.67 -2.75
N ALA A 197 6.15 -2.72 -2.51
CA ALA A 197 7.13 -1.99 -3.30
C ALA A 197 7.42 -2.65 -4.66
N SER A 198 7.50 -3.98 -4.71
CA SER A 198 7.60 -4.71 -5.98
C SER A 198 6.31 -4.60 -6.80
N GLY A 199 5.16 -4.58 -6.14
CA GLY A 199 3.87 -4.31 -6.78
C GLY A 199 3.79 -2.91 -7.39
N ALA A 200 4.30 -1.90 -6.67
CA ALA A 200 4.46 -0.55 -7.19
C ALA A 200 5.37 -0.52 -8.43
N ASP A 201 6.58 -1.08 -8.32
CA ASP A 201 7.54 -1.16 -9.45
C ASP A 201 6.92 -1.83 -10.68
N TRP A 202 6.21 -2.95 -10.48
CA TRP A 202 5.50 -3.63 -11.55
C TRP A 202 4.49 -2.73 -12.25
N MET A 203 3.64 -1.99 -11.50
CA MET A 203 2.65 -1.11 -12.11
C MET A 203 3.26 0.13 -12.73
N LEU A 204 4.31 0.69 -12.16
CA LEU A 204 5.04 1.80 -12.78
C LEU A 204 5.65 1.39 -14.11
N GLN A 205 6.27 0.22 -14.19
CA GLN A 205 6.77 -0.35 -15.44
C GLN A 205 5.65 -0.57 -16.45
N ARG A 206 4.54 -1.18 -16.00
CA ARG A 206 3.42 -1.59 -16.84
C ARG A 206 2.67 -0.43 -17.45
N LEU A 207 2.46 0.64 -16.68
CA LEU A 207 1.62 1.77 -17.10
C LEU A 207 2.45 2.94 -17.66
N PHE A 208 3.68 3.14 -17.19
CA PHE A 208 4.45 4.36 -17.47
C PHE A 208 5.84 4.08 -18.04
N GLY A 209 6.26 2.81 -18.14
CA GLY A 209 7.61 2.44 -18.58
C GLY A 209 8.71 2.86 -17.58
N GLN A 210 8.34 3.12 -16.33
CA GLN A 210 9.23 3.61 -15.27
C GLN A 210 9.53 2.50 -14.27
N ARG A 211 10.70 2.56 -13.63
CA ARG A 211 11.17 1.54 -12.69
C ARG A 211 11.69 2.15 -11.40
N LEU A 212 11.40 1.47 -10.29
CA LEU A 212 12.10 1.73 -9.04
C LEU A 212 13.42 0.93 -9.02
N PRO A 213 14.55 1.54 -8.59
CA PRO A 213 14.66 2.87 -8.00
C PRO A 213 14.92 4.02 -8.99
N GLY A 214 15.23 3.74 -10.27
CA GLY A 214 15.69 4.73 -11.24
C GLY A 214 14.77 5.95 -11.36
N ASP A 215 13.47 5.74 -11.34
CA ASP A 215 12.45 6.77 -11.45
C ASP A 215 11.82 7.15 -10.09
N ALA A 216 12.37 6.69 -8.97
CA ALA A 216 11.78 6.89 -7.64
C ALA A 216 11.52 8.37 -7.30
N GLY A 217 12.38 9.29 -7.76
CA GLY A 217 12.21 10.74 -7.57
C GLY A 217 11.03 11.35 -8.33
N ARG A 218 10.37 10.60 -9.20
CA ARG A 218 9.19 11.05 -9.95
C ARG A 218 7.87 10.71 -9.26
N TRP A 219 7.93 10.02 -8.12
CA TRP A 219 6.75 9.53 -7.41
C TRP A 219 6.76 9.94 -5.95
N VAL A 220 5.62 10.38 -5.46
CA VAL A 220 5.36 10.52 -4.02
C VAL A 220 4.63 9.26 -3.56
N PHE A 221 4.97 8.73 -2.39
CA PHE A 221 4.20 7.68 -1.73
C PHE A 221 3.59 8.18 -0.42
N VAL A 222 2.33 7.80 -0.16
CA VAL A 222 1.60 8.11 1.07
C VAL A 222 1.15 6.81 1.74
N GLY A 223 1.40 6.68 3.05
CA GLY A 223 1.01 5.52 3.82
C GLY A 223 0.86 5.81 5.31
N ASP A 224 0.42 4.82 6.09
CA ASP A 224 0.05 5.00 7.50
C ASP A 224 0.60 3.93 8.46
N SER A 225 1.19 2.86 7.97
CA SER A 225 1.43 1.68 8.80
C SER A 225 2.70 0.90 8.45
N PRO A 226 3.13 -0.09 9.28
CA PRO A 226 4.39 -0.81 9.07
C PRO A 226 4.50 -1.57 7.73
N ASN A 227 3.39 -1.97 7.10
CA ASN A 227 3.43 -2.62 5.79
C ASN A 227 3.85 -1.67 4.65
N ASP A 228 3.95 -0.35 4.92
CA ASP A 228 4.39 0.68 4.00
C ASP A 228 5.90 0.93 4.04
N GLU A 229 6.59 0.39 5.05
CA GLU A 229 8.04 0.58 5.24
C GLU A 229 8.87 0.24 4.00
N ALA A 230 8.45 -0.77 3.24
CA ALA A 230 9.14 -1.16 2.01
C ALA A 230 9.17 -0.03 0.97
N LEU A 231 8.12 0.80 0.91
CA LEU A 231 8.04 1.99 0.05
C LEU A 231 8.69 3.20 0.70
N PHE A 232 8.56 3.39 2.02
CA PHE A 232 9.27 4.45 2.73
C PHE A 232 10.79 4.34 2.57
N ALA A 233 11.32 3.11 2.56
CA ALA A 233 12.74 2.85 2.39
C ALA A 233 13.25 3.00 0.95
N ARG A 234 12.39 2.94 -0.06
CA ARG A 234 12.79 2.91 -1.48
C ARG A 234 12.53 4.19 -2.26
N LEU A 235 11.63 5.06 -1.78
CA LEU A 235 11.31 6.33 -2.44
C LEU A 235 11.85 7.53 -1.67
N PRO A 236 12.39 8.56 -2.35
CA PRO A 236 12.85 9.78 -1.70
C PRO A 236 11.69 10.66 -1.21
N HIS A 237 10.56 10.62 -1.88
CA HIS A 237 9.39 11.44 -1.58
C HIS A 237 8.29 10.60 -0.94
N THR A 238 8.32 10.49 0.38
CA THR A 238 7.35 9.70 1.14
C THR A 238 6.72 10.52 2.25
N VAL A 239 5.44 10.33 2.48
CA VAL A 239 4.68 11.02 3.51
C VAL A 239 3.90 10.01 4.33
N GLY A 240 4.02 10.10 5.65
CA GLY A 240 3.11 9.43 6.56
C GLY A 240 1.90 10.32 6.84
N VAL A 241 0.69 9.78 6.90
CA VAL A 241 -0.43 10.48 7.53
C VAL A 241 -0.30 10.38 9.06
N ALA A 242 -0.88 11.31 9.82
CA ALA A 242 -0.58 11.49 11.24
C ALA A 242 -0.83 10.24 12.10
N ASN A 243 -1.78 9.38 11.73
CA ASN A 243 -2.03 8.13 12.45
C ASN A 243 -0.88 7.11 12.34
N LEU A 244 0.11 7.29 11.45
CA LEU A 244 1.34 6.52 11.43
C LEU A 244 2.09 6.56 12.77
N LEU A 245 1.98 7.68 13.51
CA LEU A 245 2.69 7.88 14.77
C LEU A 245 2.35 6.82 15.84
N ARG A 246 1.19 6.19 15.76
CA ARG A 246 0.81 5.08 16.66
C ARG A 246 1.74 3.87 16.55
N PHE A 247 2.44 3.71 15.40
CA PHE A 247 3.38 2.64 15.15
C PHE A 247 4.84 3.03 15.37
N GLY A 248 5.10 4.22 15.90
CA GLY A 248 6.45 4.78 16.00
C GLY A 248 7.50 3.87 16.64
N ALA A 249 7.12 3.08 17.65
CA ALA A 249 8.03 2.14 18.32
C ALA A 249 8.41 0.91 17.45
N THR A 250 7.64 0.61 16.40
CA THR A 250 7.84 -0.58 15.54
C THR A 250 8.45 -0.26 14.19
N LEU A 251 8.39 1.01 13.75
CA LEU A 251 8.90 1.45 12.47
C LEU A 251 10.44 1.49 12.45
N ARG A 252 11.02 0.85 11.44
CA ARG A 252 12.47 0.88 11.15
C ARG A 252 12.83 1.94 10.12
N HIS A 253 11.93 2.20 9.17
CA HIS A 253 12.09 3.20 8.13
C HIS A 253 10.93 4.18 8.17
N TRP A 254 11.23 5.42 8.56
CA TRP A 254 10.27 6.50 8.59
C TRP A 254 10.08 7.13 7.20
N PRO A 255 8.90 7.68 6.88
CA PRO A 255 8.73 8.54 5.71
C PRO A 255 9.56 9.81 5.84
N ALA A 256 9.75 10.54 4.74
CA ALA A 256 10.47 11.81 4.74
C ALA A 256 9.68 12.92 5.46
N TRP A 257 8.38 12.93 5.27
CA TRP A 257 7.48 13.92 5.83
C TRP A 257 6.29 13.27 6.54
N LEU A 258 5.67 14.07 7.42
CA LEU A 258 4.44 13.71 8.12
C LEU A 258 3.38 14.77 7.84
N ALA A 259 2.20 14.36 7.38
CA ALA A 259 1.02 15.22 7.30
C ALA A 259 0.53 15.59 8.71
N ALA A 260 -0.10 16.74 8.85
CA ALA A 260 -0.63 17.21 10.13
C ALA A 260 -1.89 16.44 10.53
N SER A 261 -2.68 16.02 9.55
CA SER A 261 -3.94 15.31 9.76
C SER A 261 -3.80 13.81 9.53
N GLU A 262 -4.74 13.07 10.10
CA GLU A 262 -4.86 11.62 9.92
C GLU A 262 -5.60 11.27 8.62
N ARG A 263 -5.36 10.04 8.12
CA ARG A 263 -6.19 9.37 7.10
C ARG A 263 -6.43 10.24 5.86
N GLY A 264 -7.66 10.24 5.34
CA GLY A 264 -8.03 10.96 4.12
C GLY A 264 -7.80 12.46 4.17
N GLN A 265 -7.89 13.08 5.35
CA GLN A 265 -7.54 14.49 5.52
C GLN A 265 -6.04 14.69 5.32
N GLY A 266 -5.18 13.82 5.88
CA GLY A 266 -3.73 13.86 5.68
C GLY A 266 -3.35 13.59 4.22
N PHE A 267 -4.02 12.65 3.55
CA PHE A 267 -3.85 12.43 2.11
C PHE A 267 -4.20 13.69 1.29
N ALA A 268 -5.28 14.38 1.64
CA ALA A 268 -5.66 15.61 0.96
C ALA A 268 -4.61 16.73 1.12
N GLU A 269 -3.95 16.84 2.28
CA GLU A 269 -2.80 17.76 2.47
C GLU A 269 -1.68 17.45 1.48
N VAL A 270 -1.34 16.16 1.28
CA VAL A 270 -0.32 15.74 0.31
C VAL A 270 -0.71 16.11 -1.12
N ALA A 271 -1.96 15.87 -1.50
CA ALA A 271 -2.47 16.22 -2.83
C ALA A 271 -2.39 17.74 -3.08
N VAL A 272 -2.78 18.54 -2.09
CA VAL A 272 -2.68 20.00 -2.17
C VAL A 272 -1.22 20.45 -2.31
N ALA A 273 -0.30 19.90 -1.51
CA ALA A 273 1.12 20.21 -1.58
C ALA A 273 1.71 19.85 -2.95
N LEU A 274 1.39 18.67 -3.49
CA LEU A 274 1.86 18.24 -4.81
C LEU A 274 1.35 19.18 -5.92
N LEU A 275 0.07 19.52 -5.91
CA LEU A 275 -0.53 20.39 -6.91
C LEU A 275 0.04 21.83 -6.84
N ALA A 276 0.33 22.33 -5.64
CA ALA A 276 0.97 23.63 -5.45
C ALA A 276 2.41 23.65 -6.03
N GLN A 277 3.20 22.61 -5.78
CA GLN A 277 4.57 22.46 -6.31
C GLN A 277 4.59 22.41 -7.84
N ARG A 278 3.61 21.75 -8.46
CA ARG A 278 3.50 21.67 -9.93
C ARG A 278 3.11 23.01 -10.57
N ARG A 279 2.20 23.77 -9.95
CA ARG A 279 1.82 25.12 -10.43
C ARG A 279 3.01 26.07 -10.39
N ALA A 280 3.77 26.07 -9.30
CA ALA A 280 4.98 26.88 -9.17
C ALA A 280 6.09 26.53 -10.17
N ALA A 281 6.07 25.32 -10.74
CA ALA A 281 7.01 24.90 -11.78
C ALA A 281 6.57 25.30 -13.21
N ALA A 282 5.28 25.62 -13.40
CA ALA A 282 4.71 26.02 -14.69
C ALA A 282 4.65 27.56 -14.88
N ALA A 283 4.84 28.30 -13.79
CA ALA A 283 4.93 29.75 -13.76
C ALA A 283 6.39 30.23 -13.90
#